data_388dc188d7e4876a259170dfdb3ad841
#
_entry.id   388dc188d7e4876a259170dfdb3ad841
#
_cell.length_a   1.000
_cell.length_b   1.000
_cell.length_c   1.000
_cell.angle_alpha   90.00
_cell.angle_beta   90.00
_cell.angle_gamma   90.00
#
_symmetry.space_group_name_H-M   'P 1'
#
loop_
_entity.id
_entity.type
_entity.pdbx_description
1 polymer ?
#
loop_
_entity_poly.entity_id
_entity_poly.type
_entity_poly.pdbx_seq_one_letter_code
_entity_poly.pdbx_strand_id
1 'polypeptide(L)'
;MNIVLLGYMGCGKTTIGKIISKITSKKFIDLDSYIESTTNQTISDLFYSKGEIYFRKLESDTLKNIMAKHDDIVLSLGGGTPCYSNNLSLIKSSKSFFLKNSINILSERLININSSRPILSNIKNVRTMSDYIAKHLFERNHYYNQASNIIQCDFKDQDEIALEIIGLLD
;
A
#
# COMPACT_ATOMS: atom_id res chain seq x y z
N MET A 1 4.53 16.53 9.50
CA MET A 1 4.48 15.10 9.92
C MET A 1 3.95 14.26 8.78
N ASN A 2 4.65 13.17 8.44
CA ASN A 2 4.24 12.28 7.35
C ASN A 2 3.03 11.42 7.73
N ILE A 3 2.12 11.22 6.75
CA ILE A 3 1.00 10.29 6.80
C ILE A 3 1.37 9.09 5.92
N VAL A 4 1.36 7.88 6.46
CA VAL A 4 1.76 6.67 5.72
C VAL A 4 0.60 5.69 5.66
N LEU A 5 0.21 5.29 4.45
CA LEU A 5 -0.87 4.34 4.21
C LEU A 5 -0.31 2.94 3.92
N LEU A 6 -0.74 1.96 4.71
CA LEU A 6 -0.42 0.55 4.58
C LEU A 6 -1.67 -0.26 4.24
N GLY A 7 -1.47 -1.44 3.69
CA GLY A 7 -2.55 -2.39 3.44
C GLY A 7 -2.36 -3.17 2.15
N TYR A 8 -3.21 -4.15 1.96
CA TYR A 8 -3.14 -5.06 0.82
C TYR A 8 -3.39 -4.35 -0.52
N MET A 9 -2.98 -4.98 -1.63
CA MET A 9 -3.33 -4.48 -2.96
C MET A 9 -4.86 -4.41 -3.11
N GLY A 10 -5.38 -3.36 -3.76
CA GLY A 10 -6.82 -3.15 -3.93
C GLY A 10 -7.55 -2.56 -2.73
N CYS A 11 -6.88 -2.30 -1.59
CA CYS A 11 -7.54 -1.69 -0.42
C CYS A 11 -7.81 -0.18 -0.54
N GLY A 12 -7.34 0.50 -1.61
CA GLY A 12 -7.68 1.89 -1.88
C GLY A 12 -6.61 2.93 -1.49
N LYS A 13 -5.41 2.55 -1.08
CA LYS A 13 -4.35 3.47 -0.64
C LYS A 13 -4.10 4.65 -1.57
N THR A 14 -3.93 4.39 -2.86
CA THR A 14 -3.64 5.43 -3.85
C THR A 14 -4.77 6.45 -3.97
N THR A 15 -6.03 5.99 -3.99
CA THR A 15 -7.19 6.87 -4.11
C THR A 15 -7.41 7.68 -2.84
N ILE A 16 -7.44 7.02 -1.69
CA ILE A 16 -7.59 7.65 -0.37
C ILE A 16 -6.43 8.61 -0.10
N GLY A 17 -5.20 8.21 -0.43
CA GLY A 17 -4.03 9.05 -0.29
C GLY A 17 -4.09 10.35 -1.10
N LYS A 18 -4.63 10.31 -2.31
CA LYS A 18 -4.87 11.51 -3.14
C LYS A 18 -5.93 12.43 -2.53
N ILE A 19 -7.00 11.87 -1.94
CA ILE A 19 -8.05 12.66 -1.26
C ILE A 19 -7.44 13.36 -0.04
N ILE A 20 -6.73 12.62 0.83
CA ILE A 20 -6.06 13.19 2.01
C ILE A 20 -5.07 14.29 1.58
N SER A 21 -4.26 14.04 0.56
CA SER A 21 -3.31 15.00 0.01
C SER A 21 -3.99 16.31 -0.40
N LYS A 22 -5.13 16.21 -1.10
CA LYS A 22 -5.90 17.37 -1.54
C LYS A 22 -6.45 18.17 -0.36
N ILE A 23 -7.02 17.51 0.64
CA ILE A 23 -7.62 18.17 1.82
C ILE A 23 -6.54 18.80 2.70
N THR A 24 -5.43 18.09 2.92
CA THR A 24 -4.36 18.55 3.82
C THR A 24 -3.29 19.41 3.14
N SER A 25 -3.39 19.61 1.81
CA SER A 25 -2.38 20.30 0.98
C SER A 25 -0.98 19.66 1.04
N LYS A 26 -0.87 18.40 1.50
CA LYS A 26 0.39 17.65 1.54
C LYS A 26 0.67 16.99 0.19
N LYS A 27 1.94 16.89 -0.19
CA LYS A 27 2.34 16.18 -1.40
C LYS A 27 2.02 14.69 -1.28
N PHE A 28 1.33 14.12 -2.30
CA PHE A 28 1.11 12.68 -2.39
C PHE A 28 2.28 11.99 -3.11
N ILE A 29 2.73 10.88 -2.53
CA ILE A 29 3.72 9.96 -3.14
C ILE A 29 3.18 8.54 -3.04
N ASP A 30 3.11 7.83 -4.18
CA ASP A 30 2.91 6.39 -4.24
C ASP A 30 4.28 5.73 -4.47
N LEU A 31 4.70 4.85 -3.57
CA LEU A 31 6.05 4.27 -3.59
C LEU A 31 6.28 3.44 -4.85
N ASP A 32 5.30 2.64 -5.26
CA ASP A 32 5.40 1.81 -6.46
C ASP A 32 5.57 2.70 -7.70
N SER A 33 4.71 3.72 -7.87
CA SER A 33 4.80 4.68 -8.97
C SER A 33 6.09 5.50 -8.95
N TYR A 34 6.59 5.83 -7.76
CA TYR A 34 7.86 6.54 -7.62
C TYR A 34 9.04 5.68 -8.10
N ILE A 35 9.07 4.39 -7.74
CA ILE A 35 10.09 3.43 -8.21
C ILE A 35 10.01 3.31 -9.73
N GLU A 36 8.82 3.10 -10.30
CA GLU A 36 8.65 2.98 -11.75
C GLU A 36 9.13 4.21 -12.50
N SER A 37 8.81 5.41 -12.00
CA SER A 37 9.25 6.69 -12.62
C SER A 37 10.75 6.91 -12.55
N THR A 38 11.42 6.47 -11.48
CA THR A 38 12.86 6.65 -11.30
C THR A 38 13.69 5.62 -12.03
N THR A 39 13.15 4.42 -12.25
CA THR A 39 13.84 3.33 -12.96
C THR A 39 13.48 3.25 -14.43
N ASN A 40 12.44 3.95 -14.88
CA ASN A 40 11.82 3.79 -16.20
C ASN A 40 11.46 2.34 -16.54
N GLN A 41 11.10 1.56 -15.53
CA GLN A 41 10.68 0.15 -15.64
C GLN A 41 9.44 -0.08 -14.78
N THR A 42 8.55 -0.97 -15.22
CA THR A 42 7.42 -1.38 -14.38
C THR A 42 7.90 -2.28 -13.23
N ILE A 43 7.13 -2.33 -12.14
CA ILE A 43 7.42 -3.26 -11.04
C ILE A 43 7.52 -4.70 -11.56
N SER A 44 6.65 -5.09 -12.49
CA SER A 44 6.67 -6.42 -13.12
C SER A 44 7.97 -6.69 -13.88
N ASP A 45 8.48 -5.70 -14.64
CA ASP A 45 9.74 -5.83 -15.37
C ASP A 45 10.93 -5.95 -14.42
N LEU A 46 10.92 -5.20 -13.32
CA LEU A 46 11.94 -5.29 -12.27
C LEU A 46 11.98 -6.69 -11.64
N PHE A 47 10.81 -7.25 -11.29
CA PHE A 47 10.72 -8.62 -10.79
C PHE A 47 11.21 -9.64 -11.80
N TYR A 48 10.80 -9.53 -13.06
CA TYR A 48 11.17 -10.46 -14.11
C TYR A 48 12.67 -10.41 -14.43
N SER A 49 13.23 -9.20 -14.58
CA SER A 49 14.61 -9.01 -15.05
C SER A 49 15.66 -9.09 -13.94
N LYS A 50 15.33 -8.68 -12.71
CA LYS A 50 16.27 -8.55 -11.59
C LYS A 50 15.94 -9.46 -10.40
N GLY A 51 14.73 -9.97 -10.33
CA GLY A 51 14.25 -10.83 -9.24
C GLY A 51 13.78 -10.08 -8.00
N GLU A 52 13.14 -10.82 -7.10
CA GLU A 52 12.51 -10.25 -5.90
C GLU A 52 13.52 -9.62 -4.94
N ILE A 53 14.66 -10.25 -4.70
CA ILE A 53 15.68 -9.76 -3.76
C ILE A 53 16.16 -8.36 -4.16
N TYR A 54 16.44 -8.15 -5.44
CA TYR A 54 16.84 -6.85 -5.97
C TYR A 54 15.74 -5.82 -5.78
N PHE A 55 14.49 -6.16 -6.15
CA PHE A 55 13.36 -5.27 -5.99
C PHE A 55 13.15 -4.84 -4.53
N ARG A 56 13.20 -5.78 -3.58
CA ARG A 56 13.01 -5.48 -2.16
C ARG A 56 14.09 -4.57 -1.59
N LYS A 57 15.33 -4.73 -2.06
CA LYS A 57 16.41 -3.80 -1.71
C LYS A 57 16.15 -2.40 -2.28
N LEU A 58 15.81 -2.31 -3.56
CA LEU A 58 15.48 -1.05 -4.22
C LEU A 58 14.30 -0.35 -3.55
N GLU A 59 13.23 -1.08 -3.22
CA GLU A 59 12.06 -0.60 -2.51
C GLU A 59 12.44 -0.01 -1.14
N SER A 60 13.25 -0.72 -0.37
CA SER A 60 13.71 -0.27 0.96
C SER A 60 14.61 0.97 0.86
N ASP A 61 15.56 0.99 -0.07
CA ASP A 61 16.46 2.13 -0.28
C ASP A 61 15.66 3.37 -0.76
N THR A 62 14.66 3.17 -1.62
CA THR A 62 13.78 4.24 -2.09
C THR A 62 12.93 4.79 -0.95
N LEU A 63 12.32 3.92 -0.14
CA LEU A 63 11.56 4.35 1.03
C LEU A 63 12.42 5.16 1.99
N LYS A 64 13.63 4.70 2.30
CA LYS A 64 14.59 5.42 3.16
C LYS A 64 14.90 6.81 2.61
N ASN A 65 15.13 6.92 1.29
CA ASN A 65 15.42 8.19 0.65
C ASN A 65 14.22 9.16 0.68
N ILE A 66 12.99 8.66 0.48
CA ILE A 66 11.77 9.47 0.57
C ILE A 66 11.61 9.99 1.99
N MET A 67 11.73 9.12 3.00
CA MET A 67 11.56 9.49 4.41
C MET A 67 12.62 10.47 4.91
N ALA A 68 13.84 10.41 4.36
CA ALA A 68 14.91 11.34 4.69
C ALA A 68 14.75 12.74 4.06
N LYS A 69 14.03 12.82 2.94
CA LYS A 69 13.88 14.07 2.16
C LYS A 69 12.57 14.82 2.41
N HIS A 70 11.60 14.19 3.05
CA HIS A 70 10.25 14.74 3.16
C HIS A 70 9.69 14.58 4.58
N ASP A 71 9.23 15.68 5.16
CA ASP A 71 8.67 15.74 6.52
C ASP A 71 7.16 15.98 6.55
N ASP A 72 6.54 16.22 5.38
CA ASP A 72 5.13 16.60 5.30
C ASP A 72 4.47 16.07 4.02
N ILE A 73 4.35 14.74 3.94
CA ILE A 73 3.77 14.05 2.78
C ILE A 73 2.68 13.06 3.18
N VAL A 74 1.88 12.66 2.20
CA VAL A 74 1.04 11.45 2.22
C VAL A 74 1.75 10.39 1.38
N LEU A 75 2.17 9.30 2.00
CA LEU A 75 2.90 8.20 1.36
C LEU A 75 2.06 6.94 1.31
N SER A 76 1.82 6.40 0.12
CA SER A 76 1.23 5.08 -0.09
C SER A 76 2.34 4.05 -0.27
N LEU A 77 2.37 3.03 0.60
CA LEU A 77 3.34 1.93 0.49
C LEU A 77 2.84 0.84 -0.47
N GLY A 78 3.77 0.13 -1.11
CA GLY A 78 3.46 -1.13 -1.77
C GLY A 78 2.90 -2.17 -0.78
N GLY A 79 2.06 -3.08 -1.26
CA GLY A 79 1.41 -4.06 -0.37
C GLY A 79 2.38 -5.00 0.35
N GLY A 80 3.58 -5.23 -0.20
CA GLY A 80 4.62 -6.03 0.43
C GLY A 80 5.63 -5.23 1.25
N THR A 81 5.72 -3.92 1.03
CA THR A 81 6.77 -3.06 1.62
C THR A 81 6.93 -3.21 3.14
N PRO A 82 5.85 -3.25 3.96
CA PRO A 82 5.99 -3.40 5.41
C PRO A 82 6.58 -4.74 5.85
N CYS A 83 6.50 -5.76 4.99
CA CYS A 83 6.85 -7.14 5.34
C CYS A 83 8.35 -7.46 5.12
N TYR A 84 9.09 -6.56 4.49
CA TYR A 84 10.47 -6.81 4.11
C TYR A 84 11.43 -5.83 4.76
N SER A 85 12.66 -6.30 4.98
CA SER A 85 13.72 -5.51 5.61
C SER A 85 13.24 -4.91 6.95
N ASN A 86 13.76 -3.75 7.31
CA ASN A 86 13.32 -3.00 8.48
C ASN A 86 12.45 -1.78 8.09
N ASN A 87 11.60 -1.94 7.05
CA ASN A 87 10.84 -0.83 6.48
C ASN A 87 9.86 -0.19 7.47
N LEU A 88 9.28 -0.98 8.39
CA LEU A 88 8.42 -0.43 9.44
C LEU A 88 9.16 0.54 10.36
N SER A 89 10.44 0.32 10.64
CA SER A 89 11.22 1.25 11.46
C SER A 89 11.45 2.60 10.75
N LEU A 90 11.54 2.61 9.43
CA LEU A 90 11.70 3.83 8.64
C LEU A 90 10.50 4.77 8.73
N ILE A 91 9.32 4.23 9.00
CA ILE A 91 8.06 5.01 9.09
C ILE A 91 7.60 5.22 10.54
N LYS A 92 8.37 4.79 11.54
CA LYS A 92 7.98 4.81 12.96
C LYS A 92 7.67 6.21 13.49
N SER A 93 8.32 7.25 12.96
CA SER A 93 8.08 8.66 13.33
C SER A 93 6.87 9.28 12.61
N SER A 94 6.21 8.53 11.73
CA SER A 94 5.05 9.00 10.97
C SER A 94 3.73 8.54 11.61
N LYS A 95 2.63 9.23 11.31
CA LYS A 95 1.28 8.67 11.54
C LYS A 95 0.98 7.64 10.46
N SER A 96 0.96 6.37 10.83
CA SER A 96 0.73 5.26 9.90
C SER A 96 -0.68 4.68 10.07
N PHE A 97 -1.33 4.36 8.94
CA PHE A 97 -2.72 3.90 8.89
C PHE A 97 -2.81 2.61 8.07
N PHE A 98 -3.25 1.54 8.70
CA PHE A 98 -3.59 0.30 8.01
C PHE A 98 -5.02 0.35 7.48
N LEU A 99 -5.18 0.38 6.16
CA LEU A 99 -6.48 0.29 5.49
C LEU A 99 -6.93 -1.17 5.45
N LYS A 100 -7.71 -1.59 6.42
CA LYS A 100 -8.15 -2.97 6.59
C LYS A 100 -9.48 -3.20 5.89
N ASN A 101 -9.48 -4.13 4.95
CA ASN A 101 -10.68 -4.63 4.28
C ASN A 101 -10.83 -6.13 4.51
N SER A 102 -12.05 -6.63 4.45
CA SER A 102 -12.33 -8.06 4.42
C SER A 102 -11.82 -8.71 3.14
N ILE A 103 -11.54 -10.01 3.22
CA ILE A 103 -11.11 -10.81 2.07
C ILE A 103 -12.13 -10.75 0.94
N ASN A 104 -13.43 -10.76 1.27
CA ASN A 104 -14.50 -10.71 0.28
C ASN A 104 -14.43 -9.44 -0.57
N ILE A 105 -14.36 -8.27 0.08
CA ILE A 105 -14.27 -6.97 -0.62
C ILE A 105 -13.00 -6.90 -1.47
N LEU A 106 -11.86 -7.35 -0.95
CA LEU A 106 -10.62 -7.38 -1.72
C LEU A 106 -10.72 -8.30 -2.93
N SER A 107 -11.34 -9.46 -2.76
CA SER A 107 -11.50 -10.45 -3.84
C SER A 107 -12.36 -9.93 -4.98
N GLU A 108 -13.51 -9.31 -4.66
CA GLU A 108 -14.38 -8.68 -5.65
C GLU A 108 -13.69 -7.55 -6.40
N ARG A 109 -12.99 -6.67 -5.68
CA ARG A 109 -12.24 -5.57 -6.32
C ARG A 109 -11.13 -6.08 -7.23
N LEU A 110 -10.35 -7.07 -6.78
CA LEU A 110 -9.20 -7.56 -7.53
C LEU A 110 -9.60 -8.40 -8.75
N ILE A 111 -10.69 -9.14 -8.71
CA ILE A 111 -11.23 -9.83 -9.89
C ILE A 111 -11.63 -8.85 -10.98
N ASN A 112 -12.26 -7.75 -10.62
CA ASN A 112 -12.67 -6.71 -11.57
C ASN A 112 -11.48 -5.95 -12.20
N ILE A 113 -10.32 -5.92 -11.52
CA ILE A 113 -9.09 -5.22 -11.97
C ILE A 113 -8.07 -6.19 -12.58
N ASN A 114 -8.38 -7.49 -12.63
CA ASN A 114 -7.43 -8.57 -12.93
C ASN A 114 -6.70 -8.43 -14.29
N SER A 115 -7.31 -7.76 -15.26
CA SER A 115 -6.71 -7.55 -16.60
C SER A 115 -5.42 -6.72 -16.60
N SER A 116 -5.16 -5.96 -15.54
CA SER A 116 -4.00 -5.06 -15.44
C SER A 116 -2.85 -5.58 -14.55
N ARG A 117 -3.00 -6.78 -13.94
CA ARG A 117 -2.00 -7.31 -13.00
C ARG A 117 -1.54 -8.72 -13.38
N PRO A 118 -0.31 -8.90 -13.91
CA PRO A 118 0.20 -10.20 -14.37
C PRO A 118 0.14 -11.31 -13.30
N ILE A 119 0.40 -10.97 -12.03
CA ILE A 119 0.39 -11.93 -10.91
C ILE A 119 -1.01 -12.54 -10.67
N LEU A 120 -2.07 -11.82 -11.03
CA LEU A 120 -3.46 -12.26 -10.84
C LEU A 120 -4.10 -12.83 -12.10
N SER A 121 -3.43 -12.77 -13.26
CA SER A 121 -3.99 -13.13 -14.58
C SER A 121 -4.55 -14.58 -14.66
N ASN A 122 -4.02 -15.47 -13.84
CA ASN A 122 -4.44 -16.88 -13.80
C ASN A 122 -5.61 -17.16 -12.85
N ILE A 123 -6.05 -16.16 -12.06
CA ILE A 123 -7.12 -16.32 -11.07
C ILE A 123 -8.43 -15.84 -11.68
N LYS A 124 -9.35 -16.76 -11.99
CA LYS A 124 -10.57 -16.49 -12.78
C LYS A 124 -11.86 -16.40 -11.95
N ASN A 125 -11.82 -16.74 -10.67
CA ASN A 125 -13.02 -16.74 -9.83
C ASN A 125 -12.75 -16.19 -8.41
N VAL A 126 -13.82 -15.70 -7.77
CA VAL A 126 -13.76 -15.06 -6.45
C VAL A 126 -13.22 -16.00 -5.38
N ARG A 127 -13.58 -17.28 -5.41
CA ARG A 127 -13.14 -18.24 -4.39
C ARG A 127 -11.62 -18.45 -4.43
N THR A 128 -11.06 -18.70 -5.60
CA THR A 128 -9.61 -18.84 -5.77
C THR A 128 -8.87 -17.54 -5.42
N MET A 129 -9.48 -16.38 -5.72
CA MET A 129 -8.94 -15.08 -5.32
C MET A 129 -8.97 -14.94 -3.80
N SER A 130 -10.05 -15.34 -3.14
CA SER A 130 -10.17 -15.28 -1.67
C SER A 130 -9.13 -16.16 -0.99
N ASP A 131 -8.90 -17.38 -1.47
CA ASP A 131 -7.87 -18.29 -0.93
C ASP A 131 -6.46 -17.70 -1.09
N TYR A 132 -6.18 -17.11 -2.25
CA TYR A 132 -4.91 -16.43 -2.52
C TYR A 132 -4.69 -15.23 -1.58
N ILE A 133 -5.70 -14.39 -1.40
CA ILE A 133 -5.64 -13.23 -0.49
C ILE A 133 -5.50 -13.69 0.95
N ALA A 134 -6.28 -14.70 1.38
CA ALA A 134 -6.24 -15.23 2.74
C ALA A 134 -4.84 -15.69 3.13
N LYS A 135 -4.16 -16.44 2.25
CA LYS A 135 -2.77 -16.87 2.45
C LYS A 135 -1.83 -15.68 2.63
N HIS A 136 -1.91 -14.70 1.74
CA HIS A 136 -1.05 -13.51 1.84
C HIS A 136 -1.35 -12.66 3.08
N LEU A 137 -2.61 -12.49 3.45
CA LEU A 137 -2.98 -11.74 4.65
C LEU A 137 -2.55 -12.45 5.93
N PHE A 138 -2.60 -13.78 5.96
CA PHE A 138 -2.08 -14.57 7.07
C PHE A 138 -0.59 -14.25 7.34
N GLU A 139 0.20 -14.15 6.29
CA GLU A 139 1.63 -13.81 6.39
C GLU A 139 1.89 -12.33 6.71
N ARG A 140 1.02 -11.41 6.25
CA ARG A 140 1.27 -9.96 6.25
C ARG A 140 0.58 -9.19 7.36
N ASN A 141 -0.53 -9.70 7.91
CA ASN A 141 -1.30 -8.98 8.92
C ASN A 141 -0.50 -8.65 10.18
N HIS A 142 0.47 -9.49 10.56
CA HIS A 142 1.37 -9.18 11.66
C HIS A 142 2.13 -7.86 11.44
N TYR A 143 2.53 -7.58 10.21
CA TYR A 143 3.22 -6.33 9.87
C TYR A 143 2.24 -5.16 9.76
N TYR A 144 1.10 -5.35 9.09
CA TYR A 144 0.11 -4.27 8.93
C TYR A 144 -0.46 -3.81 10.28
N ASN A 145 -0.67 -4.73 11.23
CA ASN A 145 -1.18 -4.41 12.56
C ASN A 145 -0.19 -3.61 13.43
N GLN A 146 1.04 -3.38 12.98
CA GLN A 146 2.00 -2.48 13.64
C GLN A 146 1.82 -1.01 13.25
N ALA A 147 0.89 -0.70 12.35
CA ALA A 147 0.51 0.68 12.07
C ALA A 147 -0.03 1.38 13.32
N SER A 148 0.18 2.70 13.43
CA SER A 148 -0.28 3.50 14.56
C SER A 148 -1.81 3.44 14.72
N ASN A 149 -2.52 3.32 13.59
CA ASN A 149 -3.98 3.26 13.54
C ASN A 149 -4.44 2.20 12.53
N ILE A 150 -5.56 1.55 12.83
CA ILE A 150 -6.21 0.60 11.93
C ILE A 150 -7.57 1.17 11.54
N ILE A 151 -7.79 1.37 10.25
CA ILE A 151 -9.03 1.88 9.69
C ILE A 151 -9.81 0.73 9.06
N GLN A 152 -11.01 0.46 9.59
CA GLN A 152 -11.93 -0.51 8.98
C GLN A 152 -12.59 0.14 7.77
N CYS A 153 -12.29 -0.39 6.58
CA CYS A 153 -12.71 0.24 5.31
C CYS A 153 -13.95 -0.39 4.69
N ASP A 154 -14.44 -1.51 5.25
CA ASP A 154 -15.62 -2.18 4.74
C ASP A 154 -16.85 -1.28 4.91
N PHE A 155 -17.67 -1.21 3.87
CA PHE A 155 -18.93 -0.43 3.83
C PHE A 155 -18.76 1.10 3.96
N LYS A 156 -17.54 1.62 3.88
CA LYS A 156 -17.25 3.06 3.82
C LYS A 156 -16.82 3.47 2.42
N ASP A 157 -17.22 4.65 1.99
CA ASP A 157 -16.67 5.23 0.78
C ASP A 157 -15.28 5.83 1.02
N GLN A 158 -14.65 6.29 -0.05
CA GLN A 158 -13.26 6.75 0.01
C GLN A 158 -13.12 8.10 0.73
N ASP A 159 -14.13 8.95 0.65
CA ASP A 159 -14.16 10.26 1.31
C ASP A 159 -14.38 10.08 2.82
N GLU A 160 -15.28 9.19 3.23
CA GLU A 160 -15.50 8.82 4.64
C GLU A 160 -14.21 8.30 5.28
N ILE A 161 -13.49 7.39 4.59
CA ILE A 161 -12.21 6.85 5.08
C ILE A 161 -11.15 7.97 5.19
N ALA A 162 -11.08 8.85 4.19
CA ALA A 162 -10.11 9.95 4.21
C ALA A 162 -10.40 10.94 5.36
N LEU A 163 -11.66 11.28 5.61
CA LEU A 163 -12.07 12.15 6.71
C LEU A 163 -11.81 11.52 8.08
N GLU A 164 -12.06 10.22 8.24
CA GLU A 164 -11.71 9.48 9.47
C GLU A 164 -10.20 9.53 9.75
N ILE A 165 -9.37 9.32 8.72
CA ILE A 165 -7.90 9.43 8.85
C ILE A 165 -7.49 10.84 9.27
N ILE A 166 -8.07 11.87 8.63
CA ILE A 166 -7.76 13.27 8.94
C ILE A 166 -8.14 13.61 10.38
N GLY A 167 -9.29 13.15 10.87
CA GLY A 167 -9.71 13.34 12.25
C GLY A 167 -8.82 12.67 13.31
N LEU A 168 -7.92 11.76 12.89
CA LEU A 168 -6.94 11.09 13.75
C LEU A 168 -5.53 11.71 13.67
N LEU A 169 -5.37 12.82 12.94
CA LEU A 169 -4.06 13.49 12.80
C LEU A 169 -3.74 14.43 13.97
N ASP A 170 -4.74 14.84 14.70
CA ASP A 170 -4.64 15.74 15.86
C ASP A 170 -4.02 15.08 17.10
#